data_c80374dd9281eabcbe6d10e430e1f153
#
_entry.id   c80374dd9281eabcbe6d10e430e1f153
#
_cell.length_a   1.000
_cell.length_b   1.000
_cell.length_c   1.000
_cell.angle_alpha   90.00
_cell.angle_beta   90.00
_cell.angle_gamma   90.00
#
_symmetry.space_group_name_H-M   'P 1'
#
loop_
_entity.id
_entity.type
_entity.pdbx_description
1 polymer ?
#
loop_
_entity_poly.entity_id
_entity_poly.type
_entity_poly.pdbx_seq_one_letter_code
_entity_poly.pdbx_strand_id
1 'polypeptide(L)'
;MKNATIPVQARIAAAWTSFMFLYAYVDILNFFKPGVLDSILNGKVWNIDVSAPLLTVMLISVAVPSVMVVLSMTLPARANRITNLVVAAVLVPYTLFNVAGESLEWAAFYAVSIGVETALLLFVVRSA
;
A
#
# COMPACT_ATOMS: atom_id res chain seq x y z
N MET A 1 0.76 -27.27 -11.49
CA MET A 1 -0.32 -26.39 -12.02
C MET A 1 -0.19 -26.32 -13.51
N LYS A 2 -0.95 -27.13 -14.19
CA LYS A 2 -0.86 -27.22 -15.64
C LYS A 2 -1.91 -26.34 -16.30
N ASN A 3 -1.46 -25.45 -17.18
CA ASN A 3 -2.26 -24.87 -18.26
C ASN A 3 -3.57 -24.15 -17.92
N ALA A 4 -3.88 -23.93 -16.66
CA ALA A 4 -5.01 -23.10 -16.29
C ALA A 4 -4.64 -21.64 -16.53
N THR A 5 -5.33 -21.00 -17.47
CA THR A 5 -5.16 -19.56 -17.70
C THR A 5 -5.84 -18.80 -16.57
N ILE A 6 -5.06 -18.11 -15.78
CA ILE A 6 -5.60 -17.26 -14.71
C ILE A 6 -6.06 -15.95 -15.33
N PRO A 7 -7.33 -15.55 -15.12
CA PRO A 7 -7.83 -14.28 -15.64
C PRO A 7 -6.98 -13.09 -15.17
N VAL A 8 -6.86 -12.06 -16.02
CA VAL A 8 -6.13 -10.84 -15.69
C VAL A 8 -6.68 -10.20 -14.41
N GLN A 9 -8.00 -10.19 -14.26
CA GLN A 9 -8.66 -9.63 -13.07
C GLN A 9 -8.17 -10.30 -11.80
N ALA A 10 -8.04 -11.61 -11.80
CA ALA A 10 -7.56 -12.36 -10.65
C ALA A 10 -6.09 -12.05 -10.34
N ARG A 11 -5.26 -11.89 -11.37
CA ARG A 11 -3.86 -11.52 -11.20
C ARG A 11 -3.71 -10.13 -10.61
N ILE A 12 -4.50 -9.19 -11.08
CA ILE A 12 -4.51 -7.81 -10.55
C ILE A 12 -5.01 -7.82 -9.10
N ALA A 13 -6.09 -8.54 -8.82
CA ALA A 13 -6.61 -8.67 -7.44
C ALA A 13 -5.56 -9.30 -6.51
N ALA A 14 -4.82 -10.30 -6.97
CA ALA A 14 -3.74 -10.91 -6.21
C ALA A 14 -2.62 -9.90 -5.92
N ALA A 15 -2.27 -9.06 -6.88
CA ALA A 15 -1.27 -7.99 -6.67
C ALA A 15 -1.72 -7.00 -5.61
N TRP A 16 -2.99 -6.59 -5.63
CA TRP A 16 -3.54 -5.71 -4.58
C TRP A 16 -3.55 -6.38 -3.21
N THR A 17 -3.84 -7.68 -3.16
CA THR A 17 -3.79 -8.44 -1.91
C THR A 17 -2.37 -8.48 -1.34
N SER A 18 -1.38 -8.75 -2.18
CA SER A 18 0.03 -8.73 -1.78
C SER A 18 0.47 -7.35 -1.31
N PHE A 19 0.03 -6.30 -2.02
CA PHE A 19 0.30 -4.91 -1.64
C PHE A 19 -0.26 -4.62 -0.25
N MET A 20 -1.46 -5.08 0.05
CA MET A 20 -2.09 -4.88 1.36
C MET A 20 -1.35 -5.59 2.49
N PHE A 21 -0.93 -6.84 2.26
CA PHE A 21 -0.14 -7.55 3.25
C PHE A 21 1.18 -6.84 3.54
N LEU A 22 1.87 -6.40 2.51
CA LEU A 22 3.12 -5.66 2.67
C LEU A 22 2.89 -4.35 3.41
N TYR A 23 1.86 -3.63 3.03
CA TYR A 23 1.47 -2.36 3.63
C TYR A 23 1.23 -2.51 5.13
N ALA A 24 0.44 -3.52 5.52
CA ALA A 24 0.16 -3.81 6.92
C ALA A 24 1.41 -4.19 7.69
N TYR A 25 2.26 -5.06 7.12
CA TYR A 25 3.47 -5.51 7.81
C TYR A 25 4.53 -4.43 7.92
N VAL A 26 4.64 -3.55 6.95
CA VAL A 26 5.54 -2.38 7.07
C VAL A 26 5.14 -1.54 8.28
N ASP A 27 3.85 -1.28 8.44
CA ASP A 27 3.35 -0.51 9.58
C ASP A 27 3.58 -1.25 10.91
N ILE A 28 3.32 -2.55 10.94
CA ILE A 28 3.54 -3.37 12.14
C ILE A 28 5.02 -3.38 12.53
N LEU A 29 5.91 -3.62 11.57
CA LEU A 29 7.35 -3.66 11.83
C LEU A 29 7.90 -2.30 12.23
N ASN A 30 7.28 -1.22 11.73
CA ASN A 30 7.65 0.13 12.12
C ASN A 30 7.49 0.38 13.61
N PHE A 31 6.56 -0.32 14.27
CA PHE A 31 6.39 -0.20 15.72
C PHE A 31 7.60 -0.71 16.51
N PHE A 32 8.42 -1.57 15.92
CA PHE A 32 9.62 -2.08 16.55
C PHE A 32 10.80 -1.11 16.49
N LYS A 33 10.68 -0.03 15.74
CA LYS A 33 11.72 1.00 15.69
C LYS A 33 11.81 1.69 17.06
N PRO A 34 13.03 1.95 17.56
CA PRO A 34 13.18 2.64 18.85
C PRO A 34 12.43 3.96 18.91
N GLY A 35 11.66 4.16 19.96
CA GLY A 35 10.92 5.39 20.21
C GLY A 35 9.57 5.52 19.53
N VAL A 36 9.26 4.68 18.54
CA VAL A 36 7.98 4.78 17.80
C VAL A 36 6.81 4.41 18.72
N LEU A 37 6.89 3.28 19.39
CA LEU A 37 5.83 2.83 20.28
C LEU A 37 5.65 3.78 21.47
N ASP A 38 6.74 4.29 22.01
CA ASP A 38 6.70 5.28 23.09
C ASP A 38 5.98 6.56 22.65
N SER A 39 6.27 7.05 21.45
CA SER A 39 5.56 8.20 20.87
C SER A 39 4.06 7.95 20.76
N ILE A 40 3.68 6.77 20.32
CA ILE A 40 2.26 6.37 20.17
C ILE A 40 1.59 6.35 21.55
N LEU A 41 2.26 5.80 22.57
CA LEU A 41 1.74 5.79 23.94
C LEU A 41 1.55 7.21 24.49
N ASN A 42 2.34 8.16 24.01
CA ASN A 42 2.21 9.58 24.36
C ASN A 42 1.25 10.33 23.43
N GLY A 43 0.49 9.63 22.62
CA GLY A 43 -0.52 10.22 21.75
C GLY A 43 0.02 10.90 20.50
N LYS A 44 1.19 10.49 20.01
CA LYS A 44 1.80 11.09 18.82
C LYS A 44 2.19 10.07 17.76
N VAL A 45 1.98 10.45 16.52
CA VAL A 45 2.46 9.74 15.32
C VAL A 45 3.23 10.76 14.48
N TRP A 46 4.54 10.54 14.26
CA TRP A 46 5.43 11.47 13.52
C TRP A 46 5.37 12.92 14.03
N ASN A 47 5.30 13.13 15.30
CA ASN A 47 5.14 14.45 15.92
C ASN A 47 3.75 15.08 15.69
N ILE A 48 2.80 14.35 15.16
CA ILE A 48 1.41 14.79 14.98
C ILE A 48 0.58 14.18 16.11
N ASP A 49 -0.28 14.98 16.72
CA ASP A 49 -1.18 14.48 17.76
C ASP A 49 -2.20 13.50 17.17
N VAL A 50 -2.35 12.37 17.84
CA VAL A 50 -3.36 11.38 17.45
C VAL A 50 -4.75 11.98 17.65
N SER A 51 -5.56 11.93 16.61
CA SER A 51 -6.93 12.46 16.62
C SER A 51 -7.83 11.58 15.75
N ALA A 52 -9.13 11.72 15.92
CA ALA A 52 -10.07 11.01 15.07
C ALA A 52 -9.90 11.35 13.59
N PRO A 53 -9.74 12.62 13.18
CA PRO A 53 -9.45 12.95 11.78
C PRO A 53 -8.17 12.30 11.26
N LEU A 54 -7.08 12.29 12.04
CA LEU A 54 -5.82 11.68 11.62
C LEU A 54 -6.01 10.17 11.37
N LEU A 55 -6.61 9.46 12.31
CA LEU A 55 -6.84 8.03 12.18
C LEU A 55 -7.79 7.72 11.02
N THR A 56 -8.76 8.58 10.77
CA THR A 56 -9.67 8.43 9.63
C THR A 56 -8.92 8.54 8.30
N VAL A 57 -8.02 9.53 8.16
CA VAL A 57 -7.19 9.67 6.96
C VAL A 57 -6.30 8.44 6.77
N MET A 58 -5.69 7.97 7.84
CA MET A 58 -4.86 6.74 7.78
C MET A 58 -5.68 5.53 7.34
N LEU A 59 -6.90 5.39 7.87
CA LEU A 59 -7.79 4.30 7.49
C LEU A 59 -8.20 4.39 6.02
N ILE A 60 -8.51 5.58 5.53
CA ILE A 60 -8.85 5.78 4.11
C ILE A 60 -7.68 5.37 3.22
N SER A 61 -6.46 5.72 3.59
CA SER A 61 -5.28 5.36 2.81
C SER A 61 -5.08 3.85 2.67
N VAL A 62 -5.51 3.08 3.68
CA VAL A 62 -5.47 1.62 3.67
C VAL A 62 -6.70 1.05 2.96
N ALA A 63 -7.84 1.73 3.09
CA ALA A 63 -9.09 1.26 2.48
C ALA A 63 -9.03 1.25 0.95
N VAL A 64 -8.34 2.21 0.33
CA VAL A 64 -8.25 2.31 -1.13
C VAL A 64 -7.69 1.03 -1.77
N PRO A 65 -6.47 0.57 -1.44
CA PRO A 65 -5.98 -0.67 -2.03
C PRO A 65 -6.79 -1.91 -1.60
N SER A 66 -7.37 -1.88 -0.40
CA SER A 66 -8.22 -2.97 0.08
C SER A 66 -9.46 -3.15 -0.80
N VAL A 67 -10.13 -2.06 -1.13
CA VAL A 67 -11.32 -2.08 -1.99
C VAL A 67 -10.92 -2.47 -3.43
N MET A 68 -9.72 -2.13 -3.88
CA MET A 68 -9.24 -2.49 -5.21
C MET A 68 -9.19 -4.00 -5.44
N VAL A 69 -9.02 -4.81 -4.40
CA VAL A 69 -9.08 -6.27 -4.51
C VAL A 69 -10.44 -6.69 -5.06
N VAL A 70 -11.51 -6.17 -4.48
CA VAL A 70 -12.89 -6.49 -4.89
C VAL A 70 -13.21 -5.86 -6.25
N LEU A 71 -12.89 -4.58 -6.42
CA LEU A 71 -13.20 -3.86 -7.65
C LEU A 71 -12.51 -4.48 -8.86
N SER A 72 -11.30 -4.98 -8.70
CA SER A 72 -10.58 -5.64 -9.80
C SER A 72 -11.27 -6.92 -10.29
N MET A 73 -12.04 -7.54 -9.42
CA MET A 73 -12.79 -8.76 -9.78
C MET A 73 -14.22 -8.48 -10.24
N THR A 74 -14.75 -7.31 -9.99
CA THR A 74 -16.18 -7.04 -10.18
C THR A 74 -16.49 -5.98 -11.24
N LEU A 75 -15.58 -5.05 -11.51
CA LEU A 75 -15.84 -3.98 -12.48
C LEU A 75 -15.79 -4.50 -13.92
N PRO A 76 -16.59 -3.89 -14.82
CA PRO A 76 -16.47 -4.14 -16.27
C PRO A 76 -15.07 -3.79 -16.76
N ALA A 77 -14.62 -4.44 -17.84
CA ALA A 77 -13.24 -4.36 -18.31
C ALA A 77 -12.71 -2.93 -18.46
N ARG A 78 -13.48 -2.03 -19.05
CA ARG A 78 -13.06 -0.65 -19.28
C ARG A 78 -12.93 0.13 -17.97
N ALA A 79 -13.95 0.05 -17.12
CA ALA A 79 -13.95 0.72 -15.82
C ALA A 79 -12.85 0.15 -14.93
N ASN A 80 -12.66 -1.15 -14.94
CA ASN A 80 -11.62 -1.86 -14.21
C ASN A 80 -10.24 -1.33 -14.59
N ARG A 81 -9.96 -1.26 -15.90
CA ARG A 81 -8.68 -0.76 -16.40
C ARG A 81 -8.41 0.68 -15.94
N ILE A 82 -9.39 1.57 -16.14
CA ILE A 82 -9.24 2.99 -15.78
C ILE A 82 -9.01 3.13 -14.28
N THR A 83 -9.82 2.45 -13.46
CA THR A 83 -9.72 2.52 -12.01
C THR A 83 -8.36 2.02 -11.53
N ASN A 84 -7.88 0.89 -12.03
CA ASN A 84 -6.59 0.37 -11.65
C ASN A 84 -5.44 1.29 -12.04
N LEU A 85 -5.48 1.86 -13.23
CA LEU A 85 -4.44 2.79 -13.69
C LEU A 85 -4.41 4.06 -12.83
N VAL A 86 -5.57 4.63 -12.52
CA VAL A 86 -5.67 5.85 -11.72
C VAL A 86 -5.20 5.61 -10.30
N VAL A 87 -5.68 4.56 -9.66
CA VAL A 87 -5.33 4.27 -8.26
C VAL A 87 -3.84 3.94 -8.13
N ALA A 88 -3.30 3.11 -9.04
CA ALA A 88 -1.88 2.79 -9.03
C ALA A 88 -1.01 4.04 -9.24
N ALA A 89 -1.41 4.91 -10.17
CA ALA A 89 -0.69 6.15 -10.44
C ALA A 89 -0.68 7.10 -9.23
N VAL A 90 -1.77 7.15 -8.46
CA VAL A 90 -1.85 7.96 -7.24
C VAL A 90 -1.01 7.33 -6.12
N LEU A 91 -1.00 6.01 -6.00
CA LEU A 91 -0.29 5.33 -4.92
C LEU A 91 1.23 5.33 -5.08
N VAL A 92 1.76 5.45 -6.30
CA VAL A 92 3.22 5.55 -6.49
C VAL A 92 3.82 6.73 -5.74
N PRO A 93 3.38 7.99 -5.96
CA PRO A 93 3.91 9.12 -5.19
C PRO A 93 3.56 9.03 -3.70
N TYR A 94 2.41 8.46 -3.34
CA TYR A 94 2.04 8.26 -1.95
C TYR A 94 3.01 7.30 -1.24
N THR A 95 3.39 6.20 -1.89
CA THR A 95 4.37 5.25 -1.38
C THR A 95 5.72 5.93 -1.15
N LEU A 96 6.16 6.75 -2.10
CA LEU A 96 7.42 7.50 -1.97
C LEU A 96 7.35 8.53 -0.86
N PHE A 97 6.21 9.19 -0.71
CA PHE A 97 5.98 10.18 0.36
C PHE A 97 6.10 9.55 1.75
N ASN A 98 5.64 8.31 1.92
CA ASN A 98 5.65 7.63 3.22
C ASN A 98 7.07 7.41 3.77
N VAL A 99 8.09 7.47 2.94
CA VAL A 99 9.48 7.31 3.38
C VAL A 99 10.28 8.60 3.31
N ALA A 100 9.67 9.69 2.89
CA ALA A 100 10.33 11.00 2.86
C ALA A 100 10.66 11.44 4.28
N GLY A 101 11.90 11.85 4.49
CA GLY A 101 12.36 12.31 5.80
C GLY A 101 12.81 11.20 6.74
N GLU A 102 12.76 9.95 6.34
CA GLU A 102 13.28 8.85 7.16
C GLU A 102 14.82 8.86 7.17
N SER A 103 15.40 8.41 8.28
CA SER A 103 16.84 8.40 8.44
C SER A 103 17.50 7.30 7.61
N LEU A 104 18.77 7.51 7.25
CA LEU A 104 19.56 6.53 6.49
C LEU A 104 19.78 5.22 7.25
N GLU A 105 19.63 5.23 8.56
CA GLU A 105 19.73 4.03 9.39
C GLU A 105 18.73 2.96 8.93
N TRP A 106 17.57 3.37 8.45
CA TRP A 106 16.48 2.49 8.03
C TRP A 106 16.39 2.34 6.50
N ALA A 107 17.45 2.74 5.78
CA ALA A 107 17.45 2.76 4.32
C ALA A 107 17.14 1.39 3.71
N ALA A 108 17.73 0.31 4.24
CA ALA A 108 17.50 -1.04 3.73
C ALA A 108 16.04 -1.48 3.93
N PHE A 109 15.48 -1.19 5.10
CA PHE A 109 14.08 -1.49 5.42
C PHE A 109 13.13 -0.81 4.43
N TYR A 110 13.31 0.49 4.22
CA TYR A 110 12.45 1.24 3.31
C TYR A 110 12.74 0.93 1.84
N ALA A 111 13.97 0.60 1.48
CA ALA A 111 14.30 0.19 0.13
C ALA A 111 13.56 -1.09 -0.27
N VAL A 112 13.50 -2.08 0.61
CA VAL A 112 12.72 -3.31 0.38
C VAL A 112 11.24 -2.99 0.27
N SER A 113 10.71 -2.21 1.20
CA SER A 113 9.31 -1.82 1.23
C SER A 113 8.90 -1.12 -0.07
N ILE A 114 9.58 -0.03 -0.43
CA ILE A 114 9.28 0.74 -1.64
C ILE A 114 9.51 -0.09 -2.89
N GLY A 115 10.59 -0.87 -2.93
CA GLY A 115 10.92 -1.69 -4.09
C GLY A 115 9.80 -2.68 -4.41
N VAL A 116 9.32 -3.40 -3.41
CA VAL A 116 8.24 -4.37 -3.60
C VAL A 116 6.91 -3.68 -3.88
N GLU A 117 6.57 -2.63 -3.13
CA GLU A 117 5.34 -1.87 -3.37
C GLU A 117 5.30 -1.29 -4.78
N THR A 118 6.39 -0.68 -5.24
CA THR A 118 6.47 -0.12 -6.58
C THR A 118 6.39 -1.21 -7.64
N ALA A 119 7.05 -2.34 -7.43
CA ALA A 119 6.97 -3.47 -8.34
C ALA A 119 5.55 -3.99 -8.49
N LEU A 120 4.80 -4.08 -7.39
CA LEU A 120 3.40 -4.50 -7.42
C LEU A 120 2.52 -3.50 -8.15
N LEU A 121 2.74 -2.20 -7.91
CA LEU A 121 1.98 -1.15 -8.60
C LEU A 121 2.28 -1.14 -10.11
N LEU A 122 3.54 -1.33 -10.50
CA LEU A 122 3.92 -1.45 -11.90
C LEU A 122 3.31 -2.70 -12.54
N PHE A 123 3.24 -3.79 -11.81
CA PHE A 123 2.56 -4.99 -12.29
C PHE A 123 1.08 -4.72 -12.55
N VAL A 124 0.41 -3.99 -11.66
CA VAL A 124 -1.00 -3.59 -11.85
C VAL A 124 -1.14 -2.72 -13.10
N VAL A 125 -0.31 -1.70 -13.25
CA VAL A 125 -0.36 -0.81 -14.41
C VAL A 125 -0.13 -1.57 -15.71
N ARG A 126 0.85 -2.47 -15.72
CA ARG A 126 1.17 -3.25 -16.93
C ARG A 126 0.08 -4.27 -17.26
N SER A 127 -0.58 -4.81 -16.25
CA SER A 127 -1.61 -5.82 -16.43
C SER A 127 -2.98 -5.23 -16.77
N ALA A 128 -3.22 -4.02 -16.32
CA ALA A 128 -4.46 -3.30 -16.62
C ALA A 128 -4.42 -2.77 -18.06
#